data_2f863e7b23a6ffdcacb02313773ad91e
#
_entry.id   2f863e7b23a6ffdcacb02313773ad91e
#
_cell.length_a   1.000
_cell.length_b   1.000
_cell.length_c   1.000
_cell.angle_alpha   90.00
_cell.angle_beta   90.00
_cell.angle_gamma   90.00
#
_symmetry.space_group_name_H-M   'P 1'
#
loop_
_entity.id
_entity.type
_entity.pdbx_description
1 polymer ?
#
loop_
_entity_poly.entity_id
_entity_poly.type
_entity_poly.pdbx_seq_one_letter_code
_entity_poly.pdbx_strand_id
1 'polypeptide(L)'
;QQILSAYSNEGFDGKNGHIGKTIDYIINNFRRKMIIFIITDMKGMASITEAQLKRLICRHDVLFVTIGDADITGGKSFDVDTGRYIPSFVSGSKKLQRIERQYKEEMRESNNKKLVKFGIINADIDSEDNIAQQIIELLERHRHASIR
;
A
#
# COMPACT_ATOMS: atom_id res chain seq x y z
N GLN A 1 -5.01 17.30 -17.46
CA GLN A 1 -5.82 16.59 -18.48
C GLN A 1 -5.14 15.29 -18.96
N GLN A 2 -3.80 15.24 -19.11
CA GLN A 2 -3.10 14.02 -19.57
C GLN A 2 -3.19 12.83 -18.60
N ILE A 3 -3.27 13.07 -17.29
CA ILE A 3 -3.38 12.00 -16.29
C ILE A 3 -4.77 11.34 -16.35
N LEU A 4 -5.84 12.12 -16.56
CA LEU A 4 -7.20 11.60 -16.67
C LEU A 4 -7.44 10.80 -17.96
N SER A 5 -6.77 11.15 -19.06
CA SER A 5 -6.86 10.40 -20.31
C SER A 5 -6.11 9.07 -20.27
N ALA A 6 -5.05 8.98 -19.51
CA ALA A 6 -4.34 7.71 -19.26
C ALA A 6 -5.21 6.75 -18.44
N TYR A 7 -5.95 7.27 -17.44
CA TYR A 7 -6.89 6.48 -16.65
C TYR A 7 -8.09 5.93 -17.43
N SER A 8 -8.56 6.65 -18.45
CA SER A 8 -9.73 6.23 -19.24
C SER A 8 -9.40 5.23 -20.36
N ASN A 9 -8.14 5.11 -20.75
CA ASN A 9 -7.72 4.24 -21.84
C ASN A 9 -7.15 2.88 -21.41
N GLU A 10 -6.70 2.74 -20.17
CA GLU A 10 -6.36 1.44 -19.60
C GLU A 10 -7.61 0.96 -18.86
N GLY A 11 -8.35 0.03 -19.47
CA GLY A 11 -9.41 -0.69 -18.78
C GLY A 11 -8.86 -1.20 -17.46
N PHE A 12 -9.59 -0.97 -16.38
CA PHE A 12 -9.34 -1.58 -15.05
C PHE A 12 -9.55 -3.10 -15.17
N ASP A 13 -8.70 -3.74 -15.95
CA ASP A 13 -8.53 -5.18 -15.87
C ASP A 13 -7.85 -5.43 -14.55
N GLY A 14 -8.56 -5.98 -13.55
CA GLY A 14 -8.10 -6.28 -12.21
C GLY A 14 -6.90 -7.23 -12.09
N LYS A 15 -6.04 -7.19 -13.10
CA LYS A 15 -4.78 -7.90 -13.19
C LYS A 15 -3.67 -7.06 -12.57
N ASN A 16 -3.40 -7.38 -11.30
CA ASN A 16 -2.18 -7.05 -10.57
C ASN A 16 -1.55 -5.71 -10.96
N GLY A 17 -1.99 -4.63 -10.31
CA GLY A 17 -1.40 -3.32 -10.48
C GLY A 17 0.12 -3.40 -10.33
N HIS A 18 0.84 -3.19 -11.41
CA HIS A 18 2.30 -3.22 -11.40
C HIS A 18 2.84 -1.90 -10.82
N ILE A 19 2.66 -1.71 -9.51
CA ILE A 19 3.15 -0.51 -8.81
C ILE A 19 4.64 -0.28 -9.09
N GLY A 20 5.42 -1.34 -9.23
CA GLY A 20 6.83 -1.26 -9.61
C GLY A 20 7.05 -0.58 -10.97
N LYS A 21 6.22 -0.86 -11.97
CA LYS A 21 6.30 -0.17 -13.28
C LYS A 21 5.96 1.31 -13.17
N THR A 22 4.98 1.66 -12.34
CA THR A 22 4.62 3.06 -12.07
C THR A 22 5.78 3.80 -11.39
N ILE A 23 6.44 3.16 -10.43
CA ILE A 23 7.61 3.71 -9.76
C ILE A 23 8.76 3.92 -10.77
N ASP A 24 9.05 2.93 -11.61
CA ASP A 24 10.07 3.07 -12.64
C ASP A 24 9.74 4.18 -13.65
N TYR A 25 8.46 4.33 -14.01
CA TYR A 25 8.02 5.44 -14.84
C TYR A 25 8.28 6.80 -14.16
N ILE A 26 7.92 6.94 -12.88
CA ILE A 26 8.18 8.17 -12.11
C ILE A 26 9.66 8.48 -12.08
N ILE A 27 10.51 7.51 -11.73
CA ILE A 27 11.95 7.68 -11.63
C ILE A 27 12.57 8.12 -12.96
N ASN A 28 12.07 7.62 -14.08
CA ASN A 28 12.64 7.88 -15.39
C ASN A 28 12.15 9.21 -16.01
N ASN A 29 10.94 9.63 -15.71
CA ASN A 29 10.31 10.77 -16.38
C ASN A 29 10.28 12.05 -15.54
N PHE A 30 10.34 11.97 -14.21
CA PHE A 30 10.27 13.14 -13.35
C PHE A 30 11.63 13.45 -12.72
N ARG A 31 12.24 14.57 -13.12
CA ARG A 31 13.56 14.99 -12.63
C ARG A 31 13.50 16.00 -11.49
N ARG A 32 12.39 16.72 -11.35
CA ARG A 32 12.19 17.69 -10.26
C ARG A 32 11.84 16.93 -8.98
N LYS A 33 12.38 17.42 -7.84
CA LYS A 33 12.00 16.89 -6.54
C LYS A 33 10.51 17.12 -6.30
N MET A 34 9.81 16.07 -5.92
CA MET A 34 8.37 16.06 -5.63
C MET A 34 8.13 15.33 -4.30
N ILE A 35 6.98 15.60 -3.69
CA ILE A 35 6.42 14.77 -2.64
C ILE A 35 5.53 13.73 -3.34
N ILE A 36 5.80 12.47 -3.10
CA ILE A 36 5.09 11.35 -3.72
C ILE A 36 4.36 10.56 -2.63
N PHE A 37 3.05 10.50 -2.76
CA PHE A 37 2.23 9.61 -1.95
C PHE A 37 2.02 8.29 -2.70
N ILE A 38 2.42 7.19 -2.08
CA ILE A 38 2.14 5.85 -2.58
C ILE A 38 1.08 5.25 -1.69
N ILE A 39 -0.12 5.07 -2.25
CA ILE A 39 -1.25 4.45 -1.56
C ILE A 39 -1.40 3.05 -2.14
N THR A 40 -1.26 2.03 -1.33
CA THR A 40 -1.28 0.64 -1.79
C THR A 40 -1.69 -0.31 -0.65
N ASP A 41 -2.04 -1.53 -1.00
CA ASP A 41 -2.21 -2.63 -0.05
C ASP A 41 -0.86 -3.24 0.37
N MET A 42 -0.90 -4.18 1.30
CA MET A 42 0.30 -4.86 1.80
C MET A 42 1.04 -5.64 0.71
N LYS A 43 0.32 -6.22 -0.26
CA LYS A 43 0.90 -6.98 -1.37
C LYS A 43 1.60 -6.07 -2.38
N GLY A 44 0.95 -4.94 -2.72
CA GLY A 44 1.53 -3.93 -3.58
C GLY A 44 2.83 -3.37 -2.97
N MET A 45 2.83 -3.06 -1.67
CA MET A 45 4.04 -2.65 -0.95
C MET A 45 5.14 -3.73 -1.00
N ALA A 46 4.79 -4.99 -0.77
CA ALA A 46 5.74 -6.11 -0.82
C ALA A 46 6.38 -6.28 -2.22
N SER A 47 5.64 -5.96 -3.29
CA SER A 47 6.10 -6.06 -4.67
C SER A 47 7.15 -5.02 -5.07
N ILE A 48 7.27 -3.92 -4.32
CA ILE A 48 8.25 -2.86 -4.58
C ILE A 48 9.64 -3.33 -4.12
N THR A 49 10.59 -3.31 -5.03
CA THR A 49 11.96 -3.71 -4.73
C THR A 49 12.73 -2.64 -3.95
N GLU A 50 13.71 -3.05 -3.15
CA GLU A 50 14.59 -2.10 -2.45
C GLU A 50 15.34 -1.17 -3.40
N ALA A 51 15.72 -1.67 -4.59
CA ALA A 51 16.37 -0.86 -5.61
C ALA A 51 15.47 0.28 -6.11
N GLN A 52 14.18 0.00 -6.32
CA GLN A 52 13.19 1.01 -6.71
C GLN A 52 12.99 2.04 -5.60
N LEU A 53 12.83 1.60 -4.35
CA LEU A 53 12.72 2.51 -3.21
C LEU A 53 13.93 3.43 -3.10
N LYS A 54 15.14 2.86 -3.14
CA LYS A 54 16.39 3.62 -3.07
C LYS A 54 16.48 4.69 -4.17
N ARG A 55 16.15 4.32 -5.41
CA ARG A 55 16.16 5.25 -6.54
C ARG A 55 15.12 6.37 -6.37
N LEU A 56 13.94 6.02 -5.86
CA LEU A 56 12.83 6.97 -5.67
C LEU A 56 13.17 8.02 -4.59
N ILE A 57 13.63 7.57 -3.40
CA ILE A 57 13.96 8.46 -2.28
C ILE A 57 15.21 9.33 -2.54
N CYS A 58 16.10 8.89 -3.42
CA CYS A 58 17.25 9.73 -3.82
C CYS A 58 16.84 11.01 -4.54
N ARG A 59 15.63 11.07 -5.10
CA ARG A 59 15.15 12.19 -5.90
C ARG A 59 13.91 12.88 -5.35
N HIS A 60 13.08 12.13 -4.62
CA HIS A 60 11.76 12.58 -4.21
C HIS A 60 11.56 12.34 -2.72
N ASP A 61 10.69 13.13 -2.11
CA ASP A 61 10.20 12.86 -0.77
C ASP A 61 9.03 11.87 -0.86
N VAL A 62 9.15 10.72 -0.21
CA VAL A 62 8.21 9.60 -0.39
C VAL A 62 7.48 9.32 0.92
N LEU A 63 6.16 9.25 0.83
CA LEU A 63 5.26 8.90 1.91
C LEU A 63 4.44 7.69 1.48
N PHE A 64 4.34 6.73 2.38
CA PHE A 64 3.52 5.53 2.14
C PHE A 64 2.24 5.56 2.97
N VAL A 65 1.17 5.13 2.33
CA VAL A 65 -0.11 4.84 2.98
C VAL A 65 -0.46 3.39 2.61
N THR A 66 -0.42 2.52 3.59
CA THR A 66 -0.80 1.11 3.41
C THR A 66 -2.25 0.94 3.83
N ILE A 67 -3.08 0.42 2.94
CA ILE A 67 -4.47 0.08 3.24
C ILE A 67 -4.51 -1.37 3.69
N GLY A 68 -5.11 -1.62 4.84
CA GLY A 68 -5.29 -2.96 5.38
C GLY A 68 -6.23 -3.79 4.52
N ASP A 69 -5.86 -5.04 4.26
CA ASP A 69 -6.74 -5.99 3.58
C ASP A 69 -7.87 -6.43 4.51
N ALA A 70 -9.09 -6.53 3.98
CA ALA A 70 -10.21 -7.13 4.71
C ALA A 70 -9.89 -8.57 5.14
N ASP A 71 -10.46 -8.99 6.28
CA ASP A 71 -10.29 -10.37 6.75
C ASP A 71 -11.15 -11.32 5.91
N ILE A 72 -10.51 -12.38 5.41
CA ILE A 72 -11.19 -13.47 4.70
C ILE A 72 -11.92 -14.37 5.69
N THR A 73 -11.40 -14.46 6.93
CA THR A 73 -11.92 -15.31 7.99
C THR A 73 -12.53 -14.46 9.12
N GLY A 74 -13.40 -15.06 9.93
CA GLY A 74 -13.96 -14.39 11.12
C GLY A 74 -15.31 -13.70 10.93
N GLY A 75 -15.88 -13.70 9.71
CA GLY A 75 -17.18 -13.08 9.44
C GLY A 75 -17.79 -13.52 8.11
N LYS A 76 -18.86 -12.80 7.71
CA LYS A 76 -19.42 -12.95 6.35
C LYS A 76 -18.61 -12.06 5.42
N SER A 77 -17.56 -12.59 4.82
CA SER A 77 -16.74 -11.86 3.87
C SER A 77 -17.27 -12.07 2.45
N PHE A 78 -17.30 -10.97 1.70
CA PHE A 78 -17.72 -10.95 0.30
C PHE A 78 -16.50 -10.69 -0.57
N ASP A 79 -16.27 -11.56 -1.53
CA ASP A 79 -15.21 -11.40 -2.51
C ASP A 79 -15.73 -10.53 -3.67
N VAL A 80 -15.18 -9.35 -3.79
CA VAL A 80 -15.58 -8.36 -4.80
C VAL A 80 -15.20 -8.82 -6.20
N ASP A 81 -14.08 -9.53 -6.34
CA ASP A 81 -13.56 -9.97 -7.63
C ASP A 81 -14.42 -11.08 -8.23
N THR A 82 -14.84 -12.03 -7.39
CA THR A 82 -15.70 -13.16 -7.84
C THR A 82 -17.18 -12.88 -7.69
N GLY A 83 -17.57 -11.81 -6.98
CA GLY A 83 -18.96 -11.47 -6.71
C GLY A 83 -19.68 -12.49 -5.81
N ARG A 84 -18.94 -13.22 -4.96
CA ARG A 84 -19.50 -14.30 -4.13
C ARG A 84 -19.13 -14.15 -2.66
N TYR A 85 -19.99 -14.65 -1.79
CA TYR A 85 -19.66 -14.79 -0.38
C TYR A 85 -18.67 -15.92 -0.16
N ILE A 86 -17.72 -15.68 0.72
CA ILE A 86 -16.76 -16.72 1.13
C ILE A 86 -17.52 -17.81 1.89
N PRO A 87 -17.36 -19.08 1.53
CA PRO A 87 -18.04 -20.18 2.17
C PRO A 87 -17.80 -20.21 3.69
N SER A 88 -18.85 -20.50 4.46
CA SER A 88 -18.81 -20.47 5.93
C SER A 88 -17.77 -21.43 6.56
N PHE A 89 -17.43 -22.52 5.88
CA PHE A 89 -16.39 -23.45 6.35
C PHE A 89 -14.98 -22.84 6.26
N VAL A 90 -14.77 -21.86 5.39
CA VAL A 90 -13.52 -21.08 5.30
C VAL A 90 -13.57 -19.95 6.32
N SER A 91 -14.62 -19.11 6.27
CA SER A 91 -14.73 -17.92 7.12
C SER A 91 -14.88 -18.29 8.61
N GLY A 92 -15.46 -19.43 8.96
CA GLY A 92 -15.63 -19.92 10.34
C GLY A 92 -14.44 -20.70 10.91
N SER A 93 -13.42 -20.98 10.13
CA SER A 93 -12.30 -21.82 10.56
C SER A 93 -11.32 -21.06 11.46
N LYS A 94 -11.30 -21.39 12.75
CA LYS A 94 -10.31 -20.82 13.70
C LYS A 94 -8.86 -21.09 13.31
N LYS A 95 -8.59 -22.20 12.65
CA LYS A 95 -7.25 -22.54 12.16
C LYS A 95 -6.83 -21.60 11.03
N LEU A 96 -7.71 -21.38 10.04
CA LEU A 96 -7.44 -20.46 8.94
C LEU A 96 -7.31 -19.02 9.44
N GLN A 97 -8.13 -18.62 10.41
CA GLN A 97 -8.06 -17.30 11.02
C GLN A 97 -6.69 -17.03 11.68
N ARG A 98 -6.13 -18.02 12.37
CA ARG A 98 -4.77 -17.89 12.94
C ARG A 98 -3.71 -17.75 11.85
N ILE A 99 -3.79 -18.57 10.80
CA ILE A 99 -2.85 -18.53 9.67
C ILE A 99 -2.93 -17.18 8.95
N GLU A 100 -4.14 -16.69 8.69
CA GLU A 100 -4.35 -15.38 8.05
C GLU A 100 -3.75 -14.25 8.88
N ARG A 101 -4.03 -14.23 10.20
CA ARG A 101 -3.47 -13.22 11.12
C ARG A 101 -1.93 -13.27 11.14
N GLN A 102 -1.36 -14.45 11.27
CA GLN A 102 0.10 -14.62 11.27
C GLN A 102 0.71 -14.14 9.95
N TYR A 103 0.14 -14.52 8.83
CA TYR A 103 0.60 -14.10 7.50
C TYR A 103 0.55 -12.57 7.33
N LYS A 104 -0.55 -11.94 7.75
CA LYS A 104 -0.71 -10.48 7.70
C LYS A 104 0.33 -9.78 8.58
N GLU A 105 0.57 -10.31 9.79
CA GLU A 105 1.56 -9.73 10.71
C GLU A 105 2.99 -9.85 10.18
N GLU A 106 3.38 -11.02 9.68
CA GLU A 106 4.70 -11.25 9.08
C GLU A 106 4.92 -10.32 7.86
N MET A 107 3.89 -10.15 7.02
CA MET A 107 3.96 -9.25 5.88
C MET A 107 4.06 -7.79 6.31
N ARG A 108 3.28 -7.36 7.32
CA ARG A 108 3.33 -6.01 7.91
C ARG A 108 4.71 -5.72 8.47
N GLU A 109 5.27 -6.64 9.26
CA GLU A 109 6.62 -6.48 9.80
C GLU A 109 7.68 -6.39 8.70
N SER A 110 7.61 -7.25 7.69
CA SER A 110 8.53 -7.24 6.56
C SER A 110 8.49 -5.92 5.80
N ASN A 111 7.29 -5.42 5.51
CA ASN A 111 7.08 -4.15 4.83
C ASN A 111 7.60 -2.98 5.68
N ASN A 112 7.28 -2.98 6.97
CA ASN A 112 7.73 -1.94 7.90
C ASN A 112 9.26 -1.91 8.03
N LYS A 113 9.91 -3.07 8.19
CA LYS A 113 11.38 -3.17 8.20
C LYS A 113 11.99 -2.56 6.93
N LYS A 114 11.38 -2.82 5.77
CA LYS A 114 11.81 -2.24 4.49
C LYS A 114 11.68 -0.71 4.49
N LEU A 115 10.54 -0.16 4.93
CA LEU A 115 10.32 1.28 4.98
C LEU A 115 11.26 1.98 5.96
N VAL A 116 11.41 1.43 7.17
CA VAL A 116 12.32 1.97 8.20
C VAL A 116 13.77 1.97 7.73
N LYS A 117 14.21 0.91 7.05
CA LYS A 117 15.57 0.83 6.47
C LYS A 117 15.89 2.01 5.56
N PHE A 118 14.91 2.52 4.84
CA PHE A 118 15.06 3.65 3.93
C PHE A 118 14.61 5.01 4.52
N GLY A 119 14.25 5.04 5.80
CA GLY A 119 13.76 6.26 6.46
C GLY A 119 12.45 6.79 5.88
N ILE A 120 11.65 5.93 5.27
CA ILE A 120 10.38 6.29 4.65
C ILE A 120 9.30 6.30 5.74
N ILE A 121 8.54 7.40 5.78
CA ILE A 121 7.44 7.57 6.72
C ILE A 121 6.19 6.93 6.12
N ASN A 122 5.49 6.13 6.92
CA ASN A 122 4.26 5.45 6.51
C ASN A 122 3.12 5.66 7.50
N ALA A 123 1.91 5.48 7.00
CA ALA A 123 0.70 5.29 7.79
C ALA A 123 0.01 4.01 7.33
N ASP A 124 -0.52 3.24 8.28
CA ASP A 124 -1.32 2.05 8.00
C ASP A 124 -2.78 2.38 8.31
N ILE A 125 -3.66 2.25 7.32
CA ILE A 125 -5.09 2.54 7.42
C ILE A 125 -5.84 1.21 7.47
N ASP A 126 -6.35 0.89 8.66
CA ASP A 126 -7.13 -0.34 8.89
C ASP A 126 -8.64 -0.05 9.00
N SER A 127 -9.05 1.23 9.13
CA SER A 127 -10.45 1.65 9.29
C SER A 127 -10.70 2.99 8.61
N GLU A 128 -11.93 3.18 8.13
CA GLU A 128 -12.36 4.44 7.53
C GLU A 128 -12.53 5.59 8.54
N ASP A 129 -12.73 5.28 9.82
CA ASP A 129 -13.07 6.27 10.85
C ASP A 129 -11.97 7.30 11.10
N ASN A 130 -10.69 6.95 10.88
CA ASN A 130 -9.53 7.75 11.26
C ASN A 130 -8.62 8.14 10.08
N ILE A 131 -9.06 7.98 8.84
CA ILE A 131 -8.23 8.24 7.64
C ILE A 131 -7.64 9.64 7.65
N ALA A 132 -8.49 10.65 7.87
CA ALA A 132 -8.06 12.06 7.84
C ALA A 132 -7.00 12.35 8.91
N GLN A 133 -7.21 11.86 10.12
CA GLN A 133 -6.27 12.03 11.23
C GLN A 133 -4.94 11.35 10.93
N GLN A 134 -4.95 10.12 10.45
CA GLN A 134 -3.73 9.37 10.11
C GLN A 134 -2.92 10.04 9.00
N ILE A 135 -3.60 10.61 8.00
CA ILE A 135 -2.94 11.39 6.94
C ILE A 135 -2.33 12.68 7.50
N ILE A 136 -3.02 13.40 8.37
CA ILE A 136 -2.49 14.61 9.03
C ILE A 136 -1.24 14.25 9.84
N GLU A 137 -1.29 13.22 10.66
CA GLU A 137 -0.16 12.74 11.47
C GLU A 137 1.03 12.32 10.59
N LEU A 138 0.77 11.67 9.45
CA LEU A 138 1.78 11.30 8.47
C LEU A 138 2.50 12.54 7.93
N LEU A 139 1.74 13.56 7.55
CA LEU A 139 2.27 14.85 7.04
C LEU A 139 3.06 15.61 8.11
N GLU A 140 2.60 15.61 9.35
CA GLU A 140 3.31 16.24 10.46
C GLU A 140 4.65 15.56 10.73
N ARG A 141 4.68 14.22 10.75
CA ARG A 141 5.94 13.46 10.88
C ARG A 141 6.89 13.77 9.73
N HIS A 142 6.39 13.86 8.50
CA HIS A 142 7.21 14.21 7.35
C HIS A 142 7.79 15.62 7.48
N ARG A 143 6.98 16.61 7.90
CA ARG A 143 7.44 17.99 8.12
C ARG A 143 8.57 18.04 9.15
N HIS A 144 8.45 17.31 10.26
CA HIS A 144 9.48 17.28 11.29
C HIS A 144 10.76 16.55 10.84
N ALA A 145 10.64 15.52 10.00
CA ALA A 145 11.80 14.83 9.46
C ALA A 145 12.58 15.66 8.42
N SER A 146 11.89 16.54 7.68
CA SER A 146 12.48 17.39 6.63
C SER A 146 13.23 18.62 7.18
N ILE A 147 13.13 18.91 8.47
CA ILE A 147 13.77 20.06 9.14
C ILE A 147 15.17 19.69 9.67
N ARG A 148 15.58 18.43 9.58
CA ARG A 148 16.94 17.97 9.92
C ARG A 148 17.82 17.87 8.69
#